data_417cef65736305243f236f040530dcb8
#
_entry.id   417cef65736305243f236f040530dcb8
#
_cell.length_a   1.000
_cell.length_b   1.000
_cell.length_c   1.000
_cell.angle_alpha   90.00
_cell.angle_beta   90.00
_cell.angle_gamma   90.00
#
_symmetry.space_group_name_H-M   'P 1'
#
loop_
_entity.id
_entity.type
_entity.pdbx_description
1 polymer ?
#
loop_
_entity_poly.entity_id
_entity_poly.type
_entity_poly.pdbx_seq_one_letter_code
_entity_poly.pdbx_strand_id
1 'polypeptide(L)'
;MKTLILFSTRDGQTREIASYLACELKEMGIWADVVNLHRAEEPDWDSYDRVVIGASIRYGHYHSAFQEFVKKYATRLNGMPSAFYSVNLVARKAEKRTPQTNSYARKFLMSSPWRPDYCAVIAGALRYPRYRWYDRLMIKLIMKMSGGETDTSKEVVYTDWEQVAHFAREIAHLTNKSSAK
;
A
#
# COMPACT_ATOMS: atom_id res chain seq x y z
N MET A 1 0.03 -4.85 -21.89
CA MET A 1 -0.80 -4.83 -20.68
C MET A 1 -0.63 -3.52 -19.93
N LYS A 2 -1.70 -3.01 -19.36
CA LYS A 2 -1.71 -1.73 -18.66
C LYS A 2 -2.22 -1.91 -17.23
N THR A 3 -1.44 -1.41 -16.27
CA THR A 3 -1.75 -1.50 -14.83
C THR A 3 -2.04 -0.12 -14.27
N LEU A 4 -3.11 0.00 -13.50
CA LEU A 4 -3.38 1.19 -12.70
C LEU A 4 -2.85 0.97 -11.28
N ILE A 5 -1.98 1.87 -10.81
CA ILE A 5 -1.49 1.88 -9.44
C ILE A 5 -2.05 3.11 -8.74
N LEU A 6 -2.96 2.88 -7.81
CA LEU A 6 -3.53 3.92 -6.95
C LEU A 6 -2.83 3.89 -5.60
N PHE A 7 -2.55 5.06 -5.04
CA PHE A 7 -1.94 5.15 -3.72
C PHE A 7 -2.65 6.17 -2.83
N SER A 8 -2.75 5.83 -1.55
CA SER A 8 -3.17 6.72 -0.48
C SER A 8 -1.99 6.87 0.48
N THR A 9 -1.41 8.06 0.53
CA THR A 9 -0.21 8.35 1.33
C THR A 9 -0.40 9.54 2.24
N ARG A 10 0.30 9.56 3.37
CA ARG A 10 0.39 10.71 4.26
C ARG A 10 1.74 11.39 4.17
N ASP A 11 2.82 10.62 4.11
CA ASP A 11 4.20 11.12 4.20
C ASP A 11 5.02 10.87 2.94
N GLY A 12 4.41 10.26 1.93
CA GLY A 12 5.01 10.05 0.61
C GLY A 12 5.63 8.68 0.38
N GLN A 13 5.79 7.83 1.40
CA GLN A 13 6.43 6.52 1.21
C GLN A 13 5.59 5.56 0.36
N THR A 14 4.28 5.57 0.53
CA THR A 14 3.38 4.75 -0.31
C THR A 14 3.49 5.14 -1.79
N ARG A 15 3.67 6.43 -2.07
CA ARG A 15 3.94 6.95 -3.41
C ARG A 15 5.28 6.49 -3.95
N GLU A 16 6.33 6.52 -3.14
CA GLU A 16 7.66 6.04 -3.54
C GLU A 16 7.61 4.57 -3.94
N ILE A 17 6.89 3.77 -3.17
CA ILE A 17 6.67 2.35 -3.48
C ILE A 17 5.89 2.19 -4.78
N ALA A 18 4.84 2.98 -4.99
CA ALA A 18 4.06 2.96 -6.24
C ALA A 18 4.93 3.27 -7.45
N SER A 19 5.78 4.28 -7.36
CA SER A 19 6.72 4.67 -8.43
C SER A 19 7.74 3.56 -8.71
N TYR A 20 8.25 2.92 -7.68
CA TYR A 20 9.17 1.80 -7.83
C TYR A 20 8.49 0.59 -8.51
N LEU A 21 7.25 0.27 -8.11
CA LEU A 21 6.47 -0.78 -8.75
C LEU A 21 6.26 -0.49 -10.24
N ALA A 22 5.94 0.75 -10.59
CA ALA A 22 5.77 1.16 -11.98
C ALA A 22 7.03 0.97 -12.80
N CYS A 23 8.21 1.31 -12.24
CA CYS A 23 9.50 1.10 -12.90
C CYS A 23 9.78 -0.39 -13.11
N GLU A 24 9.57 -1.22 -12.10
CA GLU A 24 9.77 -2.67 -12.19
C GLU A 24 8.83 -3.30 -13.23
N LEU A 25 7.57 -2.89 -13.28
CA LEU A 25 6.61 -3.37 -14.27
C LEU A 25 7.02 -2.94 -15.69
N LYS A 26 7.52 -1.73 -15.86
CA LYS A 26 8.02 -1.23 -17.15
C LYS A 26 9.19 -2.06 -17.66
N GLU A 27 10.13 -2.44 -16.79
CA GLU A 27 11.23 -3.33 -17.15
C GLU A 27 10.74 -4.71 -17.63
N MET A 28 9.56 -5.12 -17.20
CA MET A 28 8.90 -6.34 -17.66
C MET A 28 7.98 -6.13 -18.87
N GLY A 29 8.01 -4.94 -19.49
CA GLY A 29 7.18 -4.62 -20.65
C GLY A 29 5.72 -4.30 -20.33
N ILE A 30 5.41 -3.97 -19.07
CA ILE A 30 4.05 -3.65 -18.62
C ILE A 30 3.95 -2.16 -18.34
N TRP A 31 3.02 -1.48 -19.01
CA TRP A 31 2.74 -0.07 -18.75
C TRP A 31 2.01 0.10 -17.41
N ALA A 32 2.39 1.09 -16.63
CA ALA A 32 1.74 1.40 -15.36
C ALA A 32 1.52 2.91 -15.20
N ASP A 33 0.29 3.29 -14.88
CA ASP A 33 -0.05 4.65 -14.47
C ASP A 33 -0.11 4.71 -12.94
N VAL A 34 0.53 5.71 -12.36
CA VAL A 34 0.56 5.95 -10.91
C VAL A 34 -0.30 7.16 -10.59
N VAL A 35 -1.35 6.97 -9.80
CA VAL A 35 -2.35 8.00 -9.53
C VAL A 35 -2.59 8.12 -8.02
N ASN A 36 -2.58 9.36 -7.53
CA ASN A 36 -2.95 9.65 -6.15
C ASN A 36 -4.46 9.51 -5.97
N LEU A 37 -4.88 8.57 -5.15
CA LEU A 37 -6.28 8.26 -4.89
C LEU A 37 -7.07 9.46 -4.35
N HIS A 38 -6.43 10.34 -3.60
CA HIS A 38 -7.07 11.54 -3.02
C HIS A 38 -7.38 12.63 -4.05
N ARG A 39 -6.76 12.57 -5.23
CA ARG A 39 -6.89 13.57 -6.29
C ARG A 39 -7.53 13.02 -7.55
N ALA A 40 -7.76 11.72 -7.59
CA ALA A 40 -8.27 11.05 -8.76
C ALA A 40 -9.79 11.25 -8.88
N GLU A 41 -10.23 11.57 -10.08
CA GLU A 41 -11.61 11.33 -10.49
C GLU A 41 -11.82 9.82 -10.65
N GLU A 42 -13.04 9.41 -11.00
CA GLU A 42 -13.30 8.00 -11.28
C GLU A 42 -12.36 7.49 -12.37
N PRO A 43 -11.58 6.42 -12.11
CA PRO A 43 -10.70 5.86 -13.12
C PRO A 43 -11.47 5.34 -14.33
N ASP A 44 -10.87 5.47 -15.52
CA ASP A 44 -11.33 4.77 -16.71
C ASP A 44 -10.93 3.29 -16.60
N TRP A 45 -11.73 2.52 -15.89
CA TRP A 45 -11.47 1.12 -15.58
C TRP A 45 -11.22 0.25 -16.81
N ASP A 46 -11.89 0.56 -17.92
CA ASP A 46 -11.80 -0.25 -19.14
C ASP A 46 -10.46 -0.08 -19.86
N SER A 47 -9.70 0.96 -19.52
CA SER A 47 -8.35 1.19 -20.02
C SER A 47 -7.29 0.31 -19.36
N TYR A 48 -7.62 -0.41 -18.29
CA TYR A 48 -6.65 -1.17 -17.50
C TYR A 48 -6.98 -2.65 -17.43
N ASP A 49 -5.92 -3.46 -17.49
CA ASP A 49 -6.02 -4.92 -17.37
C ASP A 49 -5.99 -5.38 -15.91
N ARG A 50 -5.40 -4.57 -15.04
CA ARG A 50 -5.29 -4.85 -13.61
C ARG A 50 -5.17 -3.57 -12.80
N VAL A 51 -5.43 -3.67 -11.50
CA VAL A 51 -5.32 -2.55 -10.57
C VAL A 51 -4.53 -2.96 -9.32
N VAL A 52 -3.70 -2.05 -8.86
CA VAL A 52 -2.97 -2.16 -7.59
C VAL A 52 -3.33 -0.96 -6.73
N ILE A 53 -3.68 -1.19 -5.49
CA ILE A 53 -3.96 -0.10 -4.55
C ILE A 53 -3.03 -0.23 -3.35
N GLY A 54 -2.32 0.85 -3.03
CA GLY A 54 -1.49 0.96 -1.84
C GLY A 54 -2.07 1.97 -0.86
N ALA A 55 -2.02 1.64 0.41
CA ALA A 55 -2.46 2.52 1.48
C ALA A 55 -1.58 2.40 2.71
N SER A 56 -1.33 3.54 3.36
CA SER A 56 -0.55 3.60 4.58
C SER A 56 -1.44 3.65 5.83
N ILE A 57 -0.92 3.10 6.91
CA ILE A 57 -1.52 3.15 8.24
C ILE A 57 -0.89 4.30 9.03
N ARG A 58 -1.74 5.07 9.71
CA ARG A 58 -1.33 6.00 10.76
C ARG A 58 -2.29 5.86 11.95
N TYR A 59 -1.75 5.74 13.16
CA TYR A 59 -2.52 5.53 14.38
C TYR A 59 -3.50 4.35 14.29
N GLY A 60 -3.08 3.27 13.62
CA GLY A 60 -3.87 2.06 13.48
C GLY A 60 -4.96 2.09 12.40
N HIS A 61 -5.06 3.16 11.62
CA HIS A 61 -6.12 3.34 10.63
C HIS A 61 -5.59 3.70 9.25
N TYR A 62 -6.26 3.18 8.22
CA TYR A 62 -6.13 3.69 6.86
C TYR A 62 -6.92 5.00 6.73
N HIS A 63 -6.53 5.83 5.78
CA HIS A 63 -7.24 7.07 5.50
C HIS A 63 -8.68 6.78 5.08
N SER A 64 -9.63 7.61 5.56
CA SER A 64 -11.06 7.44 5.26
C SER A 64 -11.37 7.47 3.76
N ALA A 65 -10.66 8.31 3.00
CA ALA A 65 -10.83 8.38 1.54
C ALA A 65 -10.49 7.06 0.84
N PHE A 66 -9.46 6.34 1.32
CA PHE A 66 -9.15 5.01 0.81
C PHE A 66 -10.27 4.01 1.13
N GLN A 67 -10.76 4.01 2.35
CA GLN A 67 -11.83 3.10 2.78
C GLN A 67 -13.13 3.37 1.99
N GLU A 68 -13.49 4.62 1.78
CA GLU A 68 -14.64 5.02 0.98
C GLU A 68 -14.50 4.62 -0.49
N PHE A 69 -13.33 4.83 -1.07
CA PHE A 69 -13.02 4.42 -2.43
C PHE A 69 -13.21 2.93 -2.64
N VAL A 70 -12.68 2.12 -1.73
CA VAL A 70 -12.81 0.65 -1.78
C VAL A 70 -14.28 0.23 -1.70
N LYS A 71 -15.06 0.83 -0.83
CA LYS A 71 -16.50 0.54 -0.71
C LYS A 71 -17.27 0.93 -1.97
N LYS A 72 -16.97 2.10 -2.52
CA LYS A 72 -17.64 2.62 -3.72
C LYS A 72 -17.38 1.75 -4.94
N TYR A 73 -16.15 1.28 -5.13
CA TYR A 73 -15.74 0.56 -6.31
C TYR A 73 -15.50 -0.95 -6.09
N ALA A 74 -15.98 -1.50 -4.98
CA ALA A 74 -15.75 -2.90 -4.62
C ALA A 74 -16.16 -3.88 -5.72
N THR A 75 -17.31 -3.69 -6.35
CA THR A 75 -17.78 -4.54 -7.44
C THR A 75 -16.82 -4.53 -8.62
N ARG A 76 -16.35 -3.34 -9.02
CA ARG A 76 -15.40 -3.20 -10.11
C ARG A 76 -14.04 -3.82 -9.78
N LEU A 77 -13.54 -3.56 -8.57
CA LEU A 77 -12.28 -4.12 -8.09
C LEU A 77 -12.32 -5.65 -8.00
N ASN A 78 -13.44 -6.18 -7.56
CA ASN A 78 -13.62 -7.64 -7.48
C ASN A 78 -13.80 -8.31 -8.85
N GLY A 79 -14.16 -7.55 -9.87
CA GLY A 79 -14.36 -8.04 -11.23
C GLY A 79 -13.10 -8.07 -12.10
N MET A 80 -11.98 -7.56 -11.61
CA MET A 80 -10.71 -7.49 -12.36
C MET A 80 -9.54 -7.97 -11.51
N PRO A 81 -8.42 -8.37 -12.12
CA PRO A 81 -7.21 -8.72 -11.38
C PRO A 81 -6.77 -7.54 -10.52
N SER A 82 -6.58 -7.76 -9.22
CA SER A 82 -6.25 -6.70 -8.29
C SER A 82 -5.28 -7.13 -7.20
N ALA A 83 -4.46 -6.20 -6.75
CA ALA A 83 -3.54 -6.40 -5.64
C ALA A 83 -3.58 -5.22 -4.68
N PHE A 84 -3.29 -5.51 -3.44
CA PHE A 84 -3.24 -4.52 -2.35
C PHE A 84 -1.87 -4.57 -1.68
N TYR A 85 -1.31 -3.41 -1.36
CA TYR A 85 -0.18 -3.34 -0.45
C TYR A 85 -0.46 -2.37 0.69
N SER A 86 -0.24 -2.87 1.90
CA SER A 86 -0.35 -2.08 3.12
C SER A 86 1.03 -1.58 3.54
N VAL A 87 1.15 -0.29 3.78
CA VAL A 87 2.39 0.33 4.22
C VAL A 87 2.24 0.76 5.68
N ASN A 88 3.03 0.17 6.56
CA ASN A 88 2.99 0.50 7.98
C ASN A 88 4.35 0.27 8.65
N LEU A 89 4.56 0.94 9.78
CA LEU A 89 5.82 0.86 10.53
C LEU A 89 5.98 -0.44 11.30
N VAL A 90 4.89 -1.13 11.63
CA VAL A 90 4.94 -2.43 12.32
C VAL A 90 5.63 -3.46 11.44
N ALA A 91 5.49 -3.35 10.13
CA ALA A 91 6.14 -4.23 9.17
C ALA A 91 7.67 -4.09 9.10
N ARG A 92 8.29 -3.13 9.83
CA ARG A 92 9.75 -3.11 10.01
C ARG A 92 10.24 -4.37 10.72
N LYS A 93 9.40 -5.00 11.52
CA LYS A 93 9.65 -6.31 12.12
C LYS A 93 9.30 -7.40 11.11
N ALA A 94 10.25 -8.29 10.80
CA ALA A 94 10.09 -9.32 9.77
C ALA A 94 8.87 -10.22 10.02
N GLU A 95 8.58 -10.55 11.28
CA GLU A 95 7.44 -11.37 11.67
C GLU A 95 6.06 -10.70 11.45
N LYS A 96 6.04 -9.41 11.13
CA LYS A 96 4.81 -8.62 10.87
C LYS A 96 4.64 -8.22 9.41
N ARG A 97 5.36 -8.87 8.48
CA ARG A 97 5.36 -8.55 7.04
C ARG A 97 4.44 -9.41 6.20
N THR A 98 3.49 -10.11 6.81
CA THR A 98 2.51 -10.90 6.06
C THR A 98 1.09 -10.44 6.38
N PRO A 99 0.12 -10.63 5.48
CA PRO A 99 -1.27 -10.30 5.76
C PRO A 99 -1.84 -11.03 6.98
N GLN A 100 -1.33 -12.22 7.28
CA GLN A 100 -1.79 -13.04 8.41
C GLN A 100 -1.21 -12.54 9.73
N THR A 101 0.02 -12.07 9.74
CA THR A 101 0.75 -11.67 10.96
C THR A 101 0.68 -10.16 11.24
N ASN A 102 0.30 -9.35 10.25
CA ASN A 102 0.08 -7.91 10.43
C ASN A 102 -1.39 -7.65 10.75
N SER A 103 -1.66 -7.21 11.98
CA SER A 103 -3.04 -7.06 12.46
C SER A 103 -3.86 -6.04 11.66
N TYR A 104 -3.23 -4.98 11.16
CA TYR A 104 -3.93 -3.95 10.39
C TYR A 104 -4.37 -4.47 9.03
N ALA A 105 -3.47 -5.13 8.31
CA ALA A 105 -3.78 -5.74 7.02
C ALA A 105 -4.80 -6.86 7.17
N ARG A 106 -4.66 -7.70 8.18
CA ARG A 106 -5.60 -8.79 8.46
C ARG A 106 -7.02 -8.27 8.73
N LYS A 107 -7.16 -7.29 9.61
CA LYS A 107 -8.46 -6.70 9.93
C LYS A 107 -9.11 -6.07 8.70
N PHE A 108 -8.33 -5.35 7.91
CA PHE A 108 -8.84 -4.76 6.68
C PHE A 108 -9.36 -5.82 5.71
N LEU A 109 -8.59 -6.86 5.44
CA LEU A 109 -8.97 -7.93 4.52
C LEU A 109 -10.20 -8.71 5.00
N MET A 110 -10.36 -8.88 6.30
CA MET A 110 -11.52 -9.56 6.88
C MET A 110 -12.81 -8.73 6.79
N SER A 111 -12.72 -7.42 6.85
CA SER A 111 -13.88 -6.51 6.90
C SER A 111 -14.17 -5.81 5.57
N SER A 112 -13.23 -5.80 4.64
CA SER A 112 -13.37 -5.10 3.36
C SER A 112 -14.30 -5.83 2.40
N PRO A 113 -15.17 -5.10 1.66
CA PRO A 113 -15.93 -5.69 0.56
C PRO A 113 -15.06 -6.01 -0.66
N TRP A 114 -13.87 -5.41 -0.77
CA TRP A 114 -12.89 -5.74 -1.80
C TRP A 114 -12.02 -6.91 -1.36
N ARG A 115 -11.88 -7.88 -2.24
CA ARG A 115 -11.05 -9.06 -2.04
C ARG A 115 -9.92 -9.07 -3.09
N PRO A 116 -8.77 -8.48 -2.79
CA PRO A 116 -7.65 -8.49 -3.71
C PRO A 116 -7.13 -9.92 -3.95
N ASP A 117 -6.65 -10.18 -5.16
CA ASP A 117 -6.08 -11.48 -5.51
C ASP A 117 -4.71 -11.71 -4.87
N TYR A 118 -3.99 -10.64 -4.60
CA TYR A 118 -2.71 -10.67 -3.91
C TYR A 118 -2.60 -9.51 -2.94
N CYS A 119 -1.98 -9.75 -1.80
CA CYS A 119 -1.74 -8.72 -0.78
C CYS A 119 -0.32 -8.79 -0.27
N ALA A 120 0.36 -7.64 -0.21
CA ALA A 120 1.66 -7.49 0.40
C ALA A 120 1.60 -6.52 1.58
N VAL A 121 2.43 -6.76 2.57
CA VAL A 121 2.62 -5.87 3.72
C VAL A 121 4.07 -5.38 3.69
N ILE A 122 4.24 -4.08 3.50
CA ILE A 122 5.53 -3.45 3.24
C ILE A 122 5.82 -2.45 4.35
N ALA A 123 7.04 -2.48 4.87
CA ALA A 123 7.48 -1.51 5.87
C ALA A 123 7.53 -0.10 5.25
N GLY A 124 7.04 0.87 5.99
CA GLY A 124 7.04 2.26 5.58
C GLY A 124 8.32 3.01 5.95
N ALA A 125 8.19 4.32 6.08
CA ALA A 125 9.28 5.19 6.49
C ALA A 125 8.87 6.04 7.69
N LEU A 126 9.85 6.36 8.52
CA LEU A 126 9.71 7.28 9.65
C LEU A 126 10.35 8.60 9.25
N ARG A 127 9.55 9.64 9.11
CA ARG A 127 9.98 10.93 8.55
C ARG A 127 9.63 12.06 9.50
N TYR A 128 10.21 12.06 10.71
CA TYR A 128 9.96 13.06 11.75
C TYR A 128 9.99 14.52 11.26
N PRO A 129 10.95 14.94 10.44
CA PRO A 129 10.98 16.33 9.97
C PRO A 129 9.77 16.74 9.12
N ARG A 130 9.04 15.78 8.54
CA ARG A 130 7.84 16.04 7.74
C ARG A 130 6.55 16.04 8.54
N TYR A 131 6.59 15.67 9.82
CA TYR A 131 5.42 15.59 10.66
C TYR A 131 5.10 16.94 11.29
N ARG A 132 3.82 17.21 11.51
CA ARG A 132 3.38 18.29 12.38
C ARG A 132 3.89 18.03 13.80
N TRP A 133 4.08 19.07 14.61
CA TRP A 133 4.67 18.91 15.93
C TRP A 133 3.94 17.92 16.83
N TYR A 134 2.59 17.87 16.77
CA TYR A 134 1.80 16.93 17.57
C TYR A 134 1.91 15.50 17.05
N ASP A 135 1.95 15.29 15.73
CA ASP A 135 2.22 13.98 15.13
C ASP A 135 3.62 13.48 15.48
N ARG A 136 4.61 14.38 15.46
CA ARG A 136 5.99 14.07 15.85
C ARG A 136 6.06 13.56 17.27
N LEU A 137 5.39 14.22 18.22
CA LEU A 137 5.33 13.79 19.62
C LEU A 137 4.65 12.45 19.78
N MET A 138 3.50 12.26 19.15
CA MET A 138 2.73 11.00 19.25
C MET A 138 3.48 9.83 18.65
N ILE A 139 4.05 10.00 17.47
CA ILE A 139 4.79 8.96 16.77
C ILE A 139 6.09 8.63 17.54
N LYS A 140 6.78 9.64 18.06
CA LYS A 140 7.95 9.43 18.94
C LYS A 140 7.59 8.58 20.16
N LEU A 141 6.46 8.86 20.81
CA LEU A 141 6.00 8.07 21.96
C LEU A 141 5.71 6.63 21.57
N ILE A 142 4.99 6.41 20.47
CA ILE A 142 4.68 5.08 19.95
C ILE A 142 5.97 4.32 19.63
N MET A 143 6.91 4.95 18.96
CA MET A 143 8.20 4.34 18.59
C MET A 143 9.05 4.03 19.82
N LYS A 144 9.05 4.88 20.83
CA LYS A 144 9.73 4.63 22.12
C LYS A 144 9.16 3.38 22.80
N MET A 145 7.83 3.25 22.82
CA MET A 145 7.16 2.10 23.43
C MET A 145 7.40 0.79 22.66
N SER A 146 7.60 0.86 21.36
CA SER A 146 7.82 -0.30 20.47
C SER A 146 9.27 -0.57 20.12
N GLY A 147 10.23 0.16 20.72
CA GLY A 147 11.67 -0.01 20.48
C GLY A 147 12.18 0.54 19.16
N GLY A 148 11.45 1.45 18.53
CA GLY A 148 11.85 2.08 17.27
C GLY A 148 12.70 3.36 17.45
N GLU A 149 13.02 4.01 16.34
CA GLU A 149 13.81 5.25 16.31
C GLU A 149 13.07 6.41 16.96
N THR A 150 13.73 7.14 17.85
CA THR A 150 13.17 8.29 18.58
C THR A 150 13.87 9.62 18.29
N ASP A 151 14.90 9.63 17.46
CA ASP A 151 15.57 10.87 17.04
C ASP A 151 14.71 11.59 16.00
N THR A 152 14.07 12.69 16.44
CA THR A 152 13.14 13.45 15.61
C THR A 152 13.80 14.29 14.51
N SER A 153 15.14 14.31 14.43
CA SER A 153 15.88 14.92 13.32
C SER A 153 16.10 13.98 12.15
N LYS A 154 15.81 12.69 12.32
CA LYS A 154 16.08 11.64 11.32
C LYS A 154 14.88 11.28 10.46
N GLU A 155 15.19 10.89 9.22
CA GLU A 155 14.31 10.11 8.38
C GLU A 155 14.88 8.70 8.24
N VAL A 156 14.06 7.69 8.49
CA VAL A 156 14.46 6.27 8.37
C VAL A 156 13.49 5.57 7.43
N VAL A 157 14.02 4.97 6.38
CA VAL A 157 13.25 4.16 5.43
C VAL A 157 13.46 2.69 5.77
N TYR A 158 12.40 2.03 6.22
CA TYR A 158 12.42 0.61 6.59
C TYR A 158 12.02 -0.30 5.42
N THR A 159 11.60 0.27 4.31
CA THR A 159 11.11 -0.47 3.15
C THR A 159 12.17 -1.44 2.63
N ASP A 160 11.81 -2.70 2.50
CA ASP A 160 12.60 -3.72 1.82
C ASP A 160 12.30 -3.67 0.32
N TRP A 161 13.20 -3.11 -0.45
CA TRP A 161 13.01 -2.90 -1.88
C TRP A 161 13.05 -4.20 -2.68
N GLU A 162 13.70 -5.25 -2.18
CA GLU A 162 13.65 -6.57 -2.78
C GLU A 162 12.25 -7.18 -2.64
N GLN A 163 11.60 -6.95 -1.50
CA GLN A 163 10.19 -7.32 -1.31
C GLN A 163 9.28 -6.59 -2.29
N VAL A 164 9.51 -5.31 -2.53
CA VAL A 164 8.75 -4.52 -3.51
C VAL A 164 8.95 -5.05 -4.92
N ALA A 165 10.18 -5.38 -5.29
CA ALA A 165 10.49 -5.99 -6.59
C ALA A 165 9.81 -7.35 -6.75
N HIS A 166 9.81 -8.17 -5.71
CA HIS A 166 9.07 -9.44 -5.70
C HIS A 166 7.56 -9.21 -5.88
N PHE A 167 7.01 -8.25 -5.18
CA PHE A 167 5.60 -7.87 -5.35
C PHE A 167 5.27 -7.45 -6.78
N ALA A 168 6.17 -6.68 -7.42
CA ALA A 168 6.00 -6.31 -8.83
C ALA A 168 5.94 -7.55 -9.74
N ARG A 169 6.78 -8.56 -9.49
CA ARG A 169 6.73 -9.84 -10.24
C ARG A 169 5.40 -10.56 -10.01
N GLU A 170 4.89 -10.59 -8.81
CA GLU A 170 3.58 -11.18 -8.51
C GLU A 170 2.45 -10.43 -9.23
N ILE A 171 2.49 -9.11 -9.26
CA ILE A 171 1.53 -8.28 -10.02
C ILE A 171 1.60 -8.65 -11.51
N ALA A 172 2.79 -8.80 -12.07
CA ALA A 172 2.96 -9.13 -13.48
C ALA A 172 2.32 -10.46 -13.87
N HIS A 173 2.18 -11.38 -12.93
CA HIS A 173 1.57 -12.71 -13.14
C HIS A 173 0.05 -12.73 -12.89
N LEU A 174 -0.54 -11.64 -12.40
CA LEU A 174 -2.00 -11.53 -12.25
C LEU A 174 -2.66 -11.35 -13.62
N THR A 175 -3.20 -12.42 -14.16
CA THR A 175 -3.81 -12.40 -15.51
C THR A 175 -5.32 -12.42 -15.49
N ASN A 176 -5.93 -13.21 -14.61
CA ASN A 176 -7.37 -13.27 -14.43
C ASN A 176 -7.68 -13.60 -12.98
N LYS A 177 -8.77 -13.04 -12.48
CA LYS A 177 -9.33 -13.48 -11.23
C LYS A 177 -9.77 -14.93 -11.41
N SER A 178 -9.16 -15.85 -10.66
CA SER A 178 -9.69 -17.20 -10.62
C SER A 178 -11.13 -17.12 -10.14
N SER A 179 -12.05 -17.55 -10.96
CA SER A 179 -13.43 -17.74 -10.54
C SER A 179 -13.37 -18.63 -9.29
N ALA A 180 -13.64 -18.04 -8.15
CA ALA A 180 -13.81 -18.79 -6.92
C ALA A 180 -14.95 -19.76 -7.15
N LYS A 181 -14.59 -21.05 -7.29
CA LYS A 181 -15.57 -22.13 -7.20
C LYS A 181 -15.98 -22.31 -5.76
#